data_bc4478a7348addea7038e59946575fc2
#
_entry.id   bc4478a7348addea7038e59946575fc2
#
_cell.length_a   1.000
_cell.length_b   1.000
_cell.length_c   1.000
_cell.angle_alpha   90.00
_cell.angle_beta   90.00
_cell.angle_gamma   90.00
#
_symmetry.space_group_name_H-M   'P 1'
#
loop_
_entity.id
_entity.type
_entity.pdbx_description
1 polymer ?
#
loop_
_entity_poly.entity_id
_entity_poly.type
_entity_poly.pdbx_seq_one_letter_code
_entity_poly.pdbx_strand_id
1 'polypeptide(L)'
;MRRAHAAVRHVVAATTTTAQVDDLVVRAAEQSGTWGGWYPPGLAQGQAGLALLHLYAARAGLGALDTACGHIREAVLSTQVEPLEFHALFAGTSGLAFALADVTRDEPRFGPSLDRMHERLADQVLAAPPHRTERAVSDLDYDLVTGASGTLVHLSSVAAPGERVAEAAAALADYLIWLAGPAETDGTPRRWLITPAYYPPVGDYHAKYPHGYLNLGLSHGVPGVAAALAAAWEAGHRRPGHLEALDTLTRWVRDQAGFDAYGPTWSDGTPVDEHGREGTAGCGHDRIAWCYGAAGVAGALLTVASAIDDDELRTAAVRAFDGVLARAEHIRPLSPTLCHGLAGLVMLTLDFAPWSPAARDRLPRLVGQLLDAYAPDRPLGFADVEEPGRPVDDPGLLTGAAGVALTLLAAVGDQRPHWFRAFLAR
;
A
#
# COMPACT_ATOMS: atom_id res chain seq x y z
N MET A 1 -21.37 -1.65 -14.57
CA MET A 1 -20.68 -2.77 -15.23
C MET A 1 -20.18 -2.42 -16.63
N ARG A 2 -21.02 -2.11 -17.70
CA ARG A 2 -20.52 -1.87 -19.08
C ARG A 2 -19.48 -0.76 -19.20
N ARG A 3 -19.66 0.41 -18.54
CA ARG A 3 -18.67 1.51 -18.54
C ARG A 3 -17.35 1.07 -17.92
N ALA A 4 -17.38 0.36 -16.78
CA ALA A 4 -16.17 -0.15 -16.13
C ALA A 4 -15.40 -1.12 -17.03
N HIS A 5 -16.09 -2.10 -17.65
CA HIS A 5 -15.45 -3.01 -18.59
C HIS A 5 -14.88 -2.30 -19.83
N ALA A 6 -15.53 -1.22 -20.32
CA ALA A 6 -14.99 -0.44 -21.43
C ALA A 6 -13.70 0.29 -21.05
N ALA A 7 -13.68 0.94 -19.88
CA ALA A 7 -12.49 1.61 -19.37
C ALA A 7 -11.34 0.62 -19.10
N VAL A 8 -11.64 -0.53 -18.48
CA VAL A 8 -10.63 -1.60 -18.27
C VAL A 8 -10.06 -2.10 -19.57
N ARG A 9 -10.91 -2.40 -20.58
CA ARG A 9 -10.43 -2.84 -21.90
C ARG A 9 -9.51 -1.82 -22.59
N HIS A 10 -9.75 -0.53 -22.38
CA HIS A 10 -8.86 0.51 -22.89
C HIS A 10 -7.46 0.40 -22.28
N VAL A 11 -7.35 0.36 -20.95
CA VAL A 11 -6.06 0.22 -20.25
C VAL A 11 -5.37 -1.08 -20.66
N VAL A 12 -6.09 -2.20 -20.67
CA VAL A 12 -5.57 -3.53 -21.07
C VAL A 12 -5.03 -3.50 -22.50
N ALA A 13 -5.77 -2.90 -23.45
CA ALA A 13 -5.32 -2.80 -24.85
C ALA A 13 -4.07 -1.93 -25.01
N ALA A 14 -3.96 -0.85 -24.22
CA ALA A 14 -2.83 0.07 -24.26
C ALA A 14 -1.55 -0.50 -23.62
N THR A 15 -1.67 -1.54 -22.78
CA THR A 15 -0.55 -2.14 -22.04
C THR A 15 -0.31 -3.62 -22.39
N THR A 16 -0.75 -4.06 -23.58
CA THR A 16 -0.66 -5.49 -23.97
C THR A 16 0.77 -5.95 -24.25
N THR A 17 1.63 -5.06 -24.78
CA THR A 17 3.00 -5.37 -25.16
C THR A 17 4.00 -4.48 -24.42
N THR A 18 5.23 -4.98 -24.22
CA THR A 18 6.33 -4.20 -23.62
C THR A 18 6.62 -2.94 -24.42
N ALA A 19 6.61 -2.98 -25.75
CA ALA A 19 6.83 -1.81 -26.60
C ALA A 19 5.79 -0.70 -26.36
N GLN A 20 4.50 -1.06 -26.20
CA GLN A 20 3.45 -0.09 -25.85
C GLN A 20 3.72 0.52 -24.47
N VAL A 21 4.16 -0.30 -23.52
CA VAL A 21 4.50 0.18 -22.16
C VAL A 21 5.69 1.11 -22.19
N ASP A 22 6.73 0.80 -22.95
CA ASP A 22 7.93 1.64 -23.12
C ASP A 22 7.57 3.02 -23.70
N ASP A 23 6.71 3.09 -24.69
CA ASP A 23 6.18 4.35 -25.25
C ASP A 23 5.41 5.17 -24.20
N LEU A 24 4.62 4.51 -23.33
CA LEU A 24 3.90 5.17 -22.24
C LEU A 24 4.84 5.69 -21.16
N VAL A 25 5.88 4.92 -20.82
CA VAL A 25 6.92 5.30 -19.85
C VAL A 25 7.67 6.55 -20.31
N VAL A 26 8.10 6.59 -21.58
CA VAL A 26 8.75 7.78 -22.16
C VAL A 26 7.82 8.98 -22.08
N ARG A 27 6.55 8.83 -22.47
CA ARG A 27 5.55 9.89 -22.38
C ARG A 27 5.33 10.39 -20.96
N ALA A 28 5.21 9.50 -19.96
CA ALA A 28 5.04 9.89 -18.57
C ALA A 28 6.24 10.71 -18.06
N ALA A 29 7.46 10.30 -18.41
CA ALA A 29 8.68 11.02 -18.07
C ALA A 29 8.75 12.42 -18.72
N GLU A 30 8.25 12.57 -19.94
CA GLU A 30 8.17 13.87 -20.62
C GLU A 30 7.09 14.80 -20.01
N GLN A 31 5.99 14.23 -19.50
CA GLN A 31 4.88 14.97 -18.90
C GLN A 31 5.23 15.57 -17.54
N SER A 32 6.04 14.89 -16.74
CA SER A 32 6.40 15.34 -15.40
C SER A 32 7.82 14.92 -15.01
N GLY A 33 8.65 15.92 -14.67
CA GLY A 33 9.99 15.69 -14.09
C GLY A 33 9.95 15.19 -12.63
N THR A 34 8.78 15.20 -11.98
CA THR A 34 8.56 14.67 -10.62
C THR A 34 7.96 13.26 -10.61
N TRP A 35 7.65 12.70 -11.77
CA TRP A 35 7.19 11.32 -11.87
C TRP A 35 8.25 10.36 -11.30
N GLY A 36 7.81 9.43 -10.42
CA GLY A 36 8.70 8.52 -9.69
C GLY A 36 9.46 7.51 -10.55
N GLY A 37 9.21 7.52 -11.88
CA GLY A 37 9.91 6.69 -12.85
C GLY A 37 9.30 5.29 -12.97
N TRP A 38 9.90 4.51 -13.87
CA TRP A 38 9.53 3.13 -14.15
C TRP A 38 10.66 2.20 -13.71
N TYR A 39 10.32 1.21 -12.90
CA TYR A 39 11.22 0.16 -12.47
C TYR A 39 10.69 -1.19 -12.96
N PRO A 40 11.23 -1.76 -14.06
CA PRO A 40 10.64 -2.91 -14.75
C PRO A 40 10.24 -4.08 -13.85
N PRO A 41 11.04 -4.55 -12.87
CA PRO A 41 10.60 -5.63 -11.98
C PRO A 41 9.61 -5.20 -10.89
N GLY A 42 9.35 -3.89 -10.73
CA GLY A 42 8.58 -3.31 -9.63
C GLY A 42 7.08 -3.66 -9.66
N LEU A 43 6.49 -3.70 -8.47
CA LEU A 43 5.05 -3.83 -8.29
C LEU A 43 4.32 -2.49 -8.48
N ALA A 44 4.88 -1.39 -7.95
CA ALA A 44 4.25 -0.08 -8.00
C ALA A 44 4.17 0.49 -9.43
N GLN A 45 5.31 0.67 -10.04
CA GLN A 45 5.50 1.17 -11.40
C GLN A 45 6.44 0.22 -12.15
N GLY A 46 5.89 -0.92 -12.58
CA GLY A 46 6.66 -1.94 -13.27
C GLY A 46 5.80 -3.05 -13.84
N GLN A 47 6.46 -3.98 -14.50
CA GLN A 47 5.83 -5.10 -15.20
C GLN A 47 5.09 -6.04 -14.23
N ALA A 48 5.54 -6.15 -12.95
CA ALA A 48 4.85 -6.96 -11.95
C ALA A 48 3.44 -6.42 -11.66
N GLY A 49 3.26 -5.10 -11.57
CA GLY A 49 1.95 -4.47 -11.43
C GLY A 49 1.05 -4.67 -12.65
N LEU A 50 1.61 -4.56 -13.86
CA LEU A 50 0.88 -4.85 -15.09
C LEU A 50 0.50 -6.33 -15.21
N ALA A 51 1.35 -7.26 -14.75
CA ALA A 51 1.01 -8.68 -14.70
C ALA A 51 -0.26 -8.92 -13.87
N LEU A 52 -0.42 -8.24 -12.72
CA LEU A 52 -1.66 -8.31 -11.94
C LEU A 52 -2.86 -7.76 -12.72
N LEU A 53 -2.73 -6.60 -13.36
CA LEU A 53 -3.81 -6.05 -14.18
C LEU A 53 -4.28 -7.06 -15.22
N HIS A 54 -3.36 -7.59 -16.03
CA HIS A 54 -3.69 -8.53 -17.09
C HIS A 54 -4.22 -9.87 -16.58
N LEU A 55 -3.74 -10.34 -15.42
CA LEU A 55 -4.27 -11.53 -14.76
C LEU A 55 -5.75 -11.36 -14.38
N TYR A 56 -6.07 -10.28 -13.69
CA TYR A 56 -7.46 -10.01 -13.27
C TYR A 56 -8.37 -9.65 -14.44
N ALA A 57 -7.85 -9.01 -15.48
CA ALA A 57 -8.58 -8.80 -16.73
C ALA A 57 -8.88 -10.15 -17.43
N ALA A 58 -7.92 -11.09 -17.46
CA ALA A 58 -8.14 -12.43 -18.00
C ALA A 58 -9.20 -13.21 -17.20
N ARG A 59 -9.14 -13.18 -15.87
CA ARG A 59 -10.15 -13.78 -14.99
C ARG A 59 -11.55 -13.20 -15.22
N ALA A 60 -11.64 -11.91 -15.59
CA ALA A 60 -12.89 -11.23 -15.94
C ALA A 60 -13.31 -11.41 -17.41
N GLY A 61 -12.59 -12.16 -18.24
CA GLY A 61 -12.86 -12.33 -19.68
C GLY A 61 -12.62 -11.06 -20.50
N LEU A 62 -11.75 -10.16 -20.04
CA LEU A 62 -11.41 -8.89 -20.69
C LEU A 62 -9.98 -8.84 -21.26
N GLY A 63 -9.22 -9.93 -21.11
CA GLY A 63 -7.83 -10.07 -21.57
C GLY A 63 -7.43 -11.54 -21.69
N ALA A 64 -6.16 -11.79 -21.94
CA ALA A 64 -5.59 -13.13 -22.06
C ALA A 64 -4.56 -13.39 -20.95
N LEU A 65 -4.58 -14.59 -20.36
CA LEU A 65 -3.62 -15.03 -19.35
C LEU A 65 -2.17 -14.99 -19.87
N ASP A 66 -1.96 -15.28 -21.16
CA ASP A 66 -0.64 -15.21 -21.79
C ASP A 66 -0.02 -13.81 -21.72
N THR A 67 -0.83 -12.75 -21.74
CA THR A 67 -0.33 -11.37 -21.56
C THR A 67 0.19 -11.15 -20.14
N ALA A 68 -0.54 -11.60 -19.12
CA ALA A 68 -0.06 -11.56 -17.73
C ALA A 68 1.25 -12.36 -17.56
N CYS A 69 1.31 -13.55 -18.17
CA CYS A 69 2.52 -14.35 -18.19
C CYS A 69 3.69 -13.67 -18.94
N GLY A 70 3.40 -12.88 -19.97
CA GLY A 70 4.38 -12.06 -20.69
C GLY A 70 5.00 -11.01 -19.78
N HIS A 71 4.16 -10.22 -19.09
CA HIS A 71 4.61 -9.19 -18.15
C HIS A 71 5.41 -9.77 -16.98
N ILE A 72 4.98 -10.91 -16.39
CA ILE A 72 5.74 -11.53 -15.30
C ILE A 72 7.10 -12.06 -15.77
N ARG A 73 7.19 -12.60 -17.00
CA ARG A 73 8.48 -12.99 -17.57
C ARG A 73 9.39 -11.81 -17.78
N GLU A 74 8.86 -10.71 -18.31
CA GLU A 74 9.63 -9.48 -18.51
C GLU A 74 10.13 -8.91 -17.18
N ALA A 75 9.27 -8.87 -16.14
CA ALA A 75 9.66 -8.47 -14.80
C ALA A 75 10.81 -9.33 -14.24
N VAL A 76 10.78 -10.65 -14.47
CA VAL A 76 11.86 -11.54 -14.04
C VAL A 76 13.13 -11.35 -14.87
N LEU A 77 12.99 -11.20 -16.20
CA LEU A 77 14.15 -11.02 -17.08
C LEU A 77 14.86 -9.68 -16.83
N SER A 78 14.11 -8.62 -16.55
CA SER A 78 14.68 -7.30 -16.25
C SER A 78 15.57 -7.30 -14.99
N THR A 79 15.38 -8.25 -14.06
CA THR A 79 16.28 -8.41 -12.89
C THR A 79 17.72 -8.82 -13.25
N GLN A 80 17.97 -9.23 -14.49
CA GLN A 80 19.32 -9.50 -14.97
C GLN A 80 20.07 -8.21 -15.32
N VAL A 81 19.35 -7.15 -15.66
CA VAL A 81 19.90 -5.82 -15.98
C VAL A 81 19.82 -4.91 -14.76
N GLU A 82 18.70 -4.93 -14.08
CA GLU A 82 18.44 -4.17 -12.84
C GLU A 82 18.17 -5.15 -11.69
N PRO A 83 19.22 -5.59 -10.97
CA PRO A 83 19.09 -6.56 -9.90
C PRO A 83 18.19 -6.04 -8.77
N LEU A 84 17.35 -6.93 -8.23
CA LEU A 84 16.58 -6.65 -7.02
C LEU A 84 17.52 -6.64 -5.80
N GLU A 85 17.95 -5.46 -5.37
CA GLU A 85 18.86 -5.31 -4.23
C GLU A 85 18.13 -5.32 -2.89
N PHE A 86 16.86 -4.92 -2.89
CA PHE A 86 16.05 -4.75 -1.68
C PHE A 86 14.90 -5.75 -1.61
N HIS A 87 14.51 -6.09 -0.38
CA HIS A 87 13.36 -6.98 -0.14
C HIS A 87 11.99 -6.32 -0.34
N ALA A 88 11.92 -4.99 -0.50
CA ALA A 88 10.75 -4.13 -0.57
C ALA A 88 9.51 -4.71 -1.30
N LEU A 89 8.30 -4.36 -0.82
CA LEU A 89 7.05 -4.83 -1.43
C LEU A 89 6.74 -4.12 -2.75
N PHE A 90 6.90 -2.79 -2.83
CA PHE A 90 6.47 -2.08 -4.03
C PHE A 90 7.56 -1.94 -5.11
N ALA A 91 8.84 -2.02 -4.72
CA ALA A 91 9.96 -1.85 -5.65
C ALA A 91 11.09 -2.88 -5.44
N GLY A 92 10.80 -4.06 -4.89
CA GLY A 92 11.81 -5.06 -4.58
C GLY A 92 11.37 -6.49 -4.81
N THR A 93 12.17 -7.42 -4.28
CA THR A 93 11.95 -8.87 -4.43
C THR A 93 10.59 -9.32 -3.94
N SER A 94 10.09 -8.75 -2.85
CA SER A 94 8.77 -9.09 -2.28
C SER A 94 7.64 -8.77 -3.25
N GLY A 95 7.69 -7.61 -3.93
CA GLY A 95 6.65 -7.22 -4.89
C GLY A 95 6.59 -8.10 -6.12
N LEU A 96 7.76 -8.46 -6.67
CA LEU A 96 7.81 -9.41 -7.78
C LEU A 96 7.32 -10.80 -7.36
N ALA A 97 7.73 -11.29 -6.17
CA ALA A 97 7.25 -12.56 -5.62
C ALA A 97 5.74 -12.54 -5.38
N PHE A 98 5.19 -11.42 -4.90
CA PHE A 98 3.76 -11.24 -4.69
C PHE A 98 2.95 -11.36 -5.99
N ALA A 99 3.35 -10.66 -7.05
CA ALA A 99 2.71 -10.75 -8.36
C ALA A 99 2.86 -12.15 -8.98
N LEU A 100 4.06 -12.72 -8.88
CA LEU A 100 4.35 -14.07 -9.37
C LEU A 100 3.51 -15.13 -8.64
N ALA A 101 3.31 -14.99 -7.32
CA ALA A 101 2.47 -15.90 -6.54
C ALA A 101 1.01 -15.89 -7.01
N ASP A 102 0.46 -14.72 -7.36
CA ASP A 102 -0.91 -14.63 -7.87
C ASP A 102 -1.04 -15.20 -9.28
N VAL A 103 -0.06 -14.95 -10.17
CA VAL A 103 -0.02 -15.55 -11.51
C VAL A 103 0.16 -17.08 -11.44
N THR A 104 0.94 -17.60 -10.51
CA THR A 104 1.20 -19.04 -10.35
C THR A 104 -0.07 -19.84 -10.03
N ARG A 105 -1.10 -19.21 -9.45
CA ARG A 105 -2.39 -19.87 -9.17
C ARG A 105 -3.13 -20.29 -10.44
N ASP A 106 -3.00 -19.49 -11.52
CA ASP A 106 -3.62 -19.78 -12.82
C ASP A 106 -2.64 -20.46 -13.78
N GLU A 107 -1.34 -20.30 -13.56
CA GLU A 107 -0.26 -20.87 -14.39
C GLU A 107 0.80 -21.56 -13.51
N PRO A 108 0.57 -22.81 -13.06
CA PRO A 108 1.46 -23.52 -12.11
C PRO A 108 2.90 -23.73 -12.58
N ARG A 109 3.20 -23.61 -13.89
CA ARG A 109 4.57 -23.74 -14.42
C ARG A 109 5.54 -22.70 -13.85
N PHE A 110 5.04 -21.61 -13.27
CA PHE A 110 5.87 -20.62 -12.58
C PHE A 110 6.28 -21.02 -11.15
N GLY A 111 5.73 -22.11 -10.59
CA GLY A 111 6.03 -22.59 -9.23
C GLY A 111 7.52 -22.62 -8.90
N PRO A 112 8.39 -23.30 -9.70
CA PRO A 112 9.83 -23.34 -9.41
C PRO A 112 10.51 -21.96 -9.42
N SER A 113 9.98 -20.99 -10.15
CA SER A 113 10.50 -19.61 -10.16
C SER A 113 10.04 -18.84 -8.91
N LEU A 114 8.81 -19.07 -8.46
CA LEU A 114 8.28 -18.53 -7.22
C LEU A 114 9.07 -19.06 -6.01
N ASP A 115 9.35 -20.36 -5.95
CA ASP A 115 10.13 -20.96 -4.87
C ASP A 115 11.53 -20.32 -4.76
N ARG A 116 12.23 -20.20 -5.89
CA ARG A 116 13.54 -19.51 -5.91
C ARG A 116 13.45 -18.04 -5.51
N MET A 117 12.35 -17.37 -5.84
CA MET A 117 12.14 -15.96 -5.45
C MET A 117 11.91 -15.84 -3.95
N HIS A 118 11.15 -16.75 -3.34
CA HIS A 118 10.95 -16.81 -1.90
C HIS A 118 12.25 -17.12 -1.14
N GLU A 119 13.07 -18.06 -1.63
CA GLU A 119 14.40 -18.36 -1.06
C GLU A 119 15.30 -17.12 -1.12
N ARG A 120 15.38 -16.46 -2.29
CA ARG A 120 16.16 -15.22 -2.45
C ARG A 120 15.68 -14.12 -1.50
N LEU A 121 14.36 -13.94 -1.36
CA LEU A 121 13.78 -12.96 -0.45
C LEU A 121 14.15 -13.26 1.00
N ALA A 122 14.07 -14.52 1.41
CA ALA A 122 14.49 -14.95 2.74
C ALA A 122 15.98 -14.69 2.98
N ASP A 123 16.82 -15.00 1.99
CA ASP A 123 18.27 -14.75 2.08
C ASP A 123 18.57 -13.24 2.20
N GLN A 124 17.89 -12.38 1.46
CA GLN A 124 18.06 -10.91 1.59
C GLN A 124 17.71 -10.42 3.00
N VAL A 125 16.57 -10.86 3.54
CA VAL A 125 16.13 -10.48 4.90
C VAL A 125 17.11 -10.95 5.96
N LEU A 126 17.57 -12.21 5.87
CA LEU A 126 18.44 -12.81 6.89
C LEU A 126 19.90 -12.35 6.79
N ALA A 127 20.37 -11.97 5.59
CA ALA A 127 21.71 -11.43 5.39
C ALA A 127 21.83 -9.97 5.87
N ALA A 128 20.75 -9.20 5.80
CA ALA A 128 20.72 -7.79 6.22
C ALA A 128 19.47 -7.55 7.09
N PRO A 129 19.40 -8.11 8.31
CA PRO A 129 18.26 -7.91 9.18
C PRO A 129 18.13 -6.43 9.56
N PRO A 130 16.89 -5.91 9.71
CA PRO A 130 16.67 -4.52 10.06
C PRO A 130 17.40 -4.11 11.36
N HIS A 131 18.04 -2.95 11.34
CA HIS A 131 18.83 -2.48 12.47
C HIS A 131 17.94 -2.05 13.64
N ARG A 132 18.25 -2.55 14.84
CA ARG A 132 17.63 -2.11 16.08
C ARG A 132 18.43 -0.95 16.66
N THR A 133 17.95 0.27 16.43
CA THR A 133 18.54 1.48 17.01
C THR A 133 17.54 2.18 17.93
N GLU A 134 18.00 2.60 19.11
CA GLU A 134 17.13 3.27 20.08
C GLU A 134 17.05 4.79 19.87
N ARG A 135 17.73 5.33 18.84
CA ARG A 135 17.81 6.79 18.66
C ARG A 135 16.94 7.33 17.54
N ALA A 136 16.90 6.64 16.42
CA ALA A 136 16.12 7.04 15.25
C ALA A 136 16.14 5.92 14.21
N VAL A 137 15.09 5.86 13.39
CA VAL A 137 14.97 4.94 12.26
C VAL A 137 14.60 5.73 11.00
N SER A 138 14.85 5.14 9.84
CA SER A 138 14.21 5.58 8.60
C SER A 138 12.84 4.90 8.49
N ASP A 139 11.85 5.58 7.90
CA ASP A 139 10.60 4.93 7.49
C ASP A 139 10.88 3.79 6.50
N LEU A 140 11.90 3.90 5.66
CA LEU A 140 12.35 2.84 4.73
C LEU A 140 12.74 1.52 5.44
N ASP A 141 13.10 1.56 6.73
CA ASP A 141 13.46 0.35 7.49
C ASP A 141 12.21 -0.48 7.86
N TYR A 142 11.06 0.17 8.11
CA TYR A 142 9.90 -0.50 8.70
C TYR A 142 8.60 -0.41 7.89
N ASP A 143 8.49 0.49 6.93
CA ASP A 143 7.25 0.85 6.26
C ASP A 143 6.64 -0.29 5.40
N LEU A 144 5.47 -0.03 4.83
CA LEU A 144 4.78 -0.96 3.94
C LEU A 144 5.39 -0.98 2.54
N VAL A 145 5.99 0.13 2.09
CA VAL A 145 6.43 0.31 0.69
C VAL A 145 7.79 -0.33 0.45
N THR A 146 8.76 -0.02 1.28
CA THR A 146 10.15 -0.44 1.15
C THR A 146 10.65 -1.30 2.30
N GLY A 147 10.03 -1.17 3.46
CA GLY A 147 10.52 -1.71 4.71
C GLY A 147 10.00 -3.09 5.10
N ALA A 148 10.20 -3.40 6.36
CA ALA A 148 9.91 -4.70 6.97
C ALA A 148 8.41 -5.06 6.90
N SER A 149 7.51 -4.07 7.04
CA SER A 149 6.07 -4.31 7.06
C SER A 149 5.56 -4.90 5.75
N GLY A 150 5.94 -4.33 4.60
CA GLY A 150 5.50 -4.85 3.31
C GLY A 150 6.01 -6.25 3.01
N THR A 151 7.26 -6.51 3.34
CA THR A 151 7.85 -7.84 3.16
C THR A 151 7.20 -8.87 4.08
N LEU A 152 6.91 -8.50 5.35
CA LEU A 152 6.20 -9.37 6.28
C LEU A 152 4.80 -9.72 5.77
N VAL A 153 4.06 -8.75 5.22
CA VAL A 153 2.73 -8.98 4.62
C VAL A 153 2.79 -10.04 3.52
N HIS A 154 3.80 -9.97 2.64
CA HIS A 154 3.98 -10.99 1.61
C HIS A 154 4.37 -12.35 2.18
N LEU A 155 5.45 -12.42 2.99
CA LEU A 155 5.95 -13.69 3.53
C LEU A 155 4.92 -14.39 4.41
N SER A 156 4.10 -13.65 5.16
CA SER A 156 3.00 -14.19 5.97
C SER A 156 1.89 -14.83 5.11
N SER A 157 1.82 -14.49 3.83
CA SER A 157 0.82 -15.04 2.91
C SER A 157 1.27 -16.32 2.19
N VAL A 158 2.53 -16.74 2.36
CA VAL A 158 3.09 -17.94 1.73
C VAL A 158 2.51 -19.18 2.42
N ALA A 159 1.76 -19.96 1.66
CA ALA A 159 1.22 -21.23 2.16
C ALA A 159 2.34 -22.27 2.31
N ALA A 160 2.43 -22.93 3.47
CA ALA A 160 3.42 -23.93 3.79
C ALA A 160 4.88 -23.46 3.49
N PRO A 161 5.35 -22.37 4.12
CA PRO A 161 6.67 -21.84 3.86
C PRO A 161 7.76 -22.83 4.25
N GLY A 162 8.85 -22.88 3.47
CA GLY A 162 10.08 -23.56 3.90
C GLY A 162 10.69 -22.90 5.14
N GLU A 163 11.61 -23.61 5.82
CA GLU A 163 12.22 -23.17 7.08
C GLU A 163 12.83 -21.76 6.97
N ARG A 164 13.58 -21.46 5.91
CA ARG A 164 14.21 -20.14 5.72
C ARG A 164 13.20 -19.01 5.52
N VAL A 165 12.12 -19.27 4.79
CA VAL A 165 11.05 -18.29 4.59
C VAL A 165 10.32 -18.00 5.90
N ALA A 166 10.07 -19.04 6.70
CA ALA A 166 9.48 -18.90 8.03
C ALA A 166 10.41 -18.14 8.99
N GLU A 167 11.73 -18.40 8.94
CA GLU A 167 12.74 -17.70 9.72
C GLU A 167 12.80 -16.21 9.36
N ALA A 168 12.78 -15.87 8.06
CA ALA A 168 12.76 -14.48 7.59
C ALA A 168 11.49 -13.75 8.04
N ALA A 169 10.31 -14.38 7.91
CA ALA A 169 9.06 -13.80 8.41
C ALA A 169 9.10 -13.57 9.93
N ALA A 170 9.66 -14.52 10.69
CA ALA A 170 9.84 -14.38 12.13
C ALA A 170 10.79 -13.23 12.50
N ALA A 171 11.91 -13.07 11.77
CA ALA A 171 12.87 -12.00 12.01
C ALA A 171 12.25 -10.61 11.76
N LEU A 172 11.46 -10.45 10.71
CA LEU A 172 10.74 -9.20 10.41
C LEU A 172 9.67 -8.91 11.46
N ALA A 173 8.88 -9.91 11.87
CA ALA A 173 7.89 -9.75 12.92
C ALA A 173 8.56 -9.36 14.27
N ASP A 174 9.65 -10.01 14.65
CA ASP A 174 10.41 -9.69 15.85
C ASP A 174 11.02 -8.29 15.82
N TYR A 175 11.41 -7.79 14.62
CA TYR A 175 11.86 -6.42 14.44
C TYR A 175 10.71 -5.43 14.65
N LEU A 176 9.55 -5.63 14.04
CA LEU A 176 8.41 -4.72 14.16
C LEU A 176 7.83 -4.73 15.59
N ILE A 177 7.84 -5.89 16.29
CA ILE A 177 7.48 -5.98 17.70
C ILE A 177 8.47 -5.19 18.56
N TRP A 178 9.80 -5.32 18.29
CA TRP A 178 10.80 -4.51 18.96
C TRP A 178 10.60 -3.02 18.69
N LEU A 179 10.29 -2.64 17.46
CA LEU A 179 10.03 -1.25 17.05
C LEU A 179 8.88 -0.64 17.87
N ALA A 180 7.81 -1.39 18.11
CA ALA A 180 6.69 -0.94 18.92
C ALA A 180 7.12 -0.47 20.33
N GLY A 181 8.25 -0.99 20.83
CA GLY A 181 8.79 -0.59 22.14
C GLY A 181 7.92 -1.01 23.30
N PRO A 182 8.22 -0.51 24.51
CA PRO A 182 7.34 -0.69 25.66
C PRO A 182 6.08 0.17 25.52
N ALA A 183 4.98 -0.26 26.14
CA ALA A 183 3.70 0.45 26.15
C ALA A 183 3.80 1.85 26.78
N GLU A 184 4.66 1.99 27.77
CA GLU A 184 4.93 3.27 28.45
C GLU A 184 6.37 3.71 28.18
N THR A 185 6.53 4.98 27.85
CA THR A 185 7.83 5.62 27.68
C THR A 185 7.96 6.70 28.73
N ASP A 186 8.75 6.51 29.73
CA ASP A 186 9.05 7.47 30.81
C ASP A 186 9.85 8.71 30.33
N GLY A 187 9.41 9.31 29.20
CA GLY A 187 10.06 10.42 28.51
C GLY A 187 11.10 9.98 27.47
N THR A 188 11.29 8.67 27.26
CA THR A 188 12.18 8.15 26.21
C THR A 188 11.51 8.31 24.85
N PRO A 189 12.22 8.81 23.80
CA PRO A 189 11.68 8.90 22.45
C PRO A 189 11.20 7.54 21.92
N ARG A 190 10.15 7.55 21.10
CA ARG A 190 9.66 6.34 20.45
C ARG A 190 10.72 5.76 19.51
N ARG A 191 10.80 4.43 19.41
CA ARG A 191 11.77 3.75 18.52
C ARG A 191 11.50 3.98 17.05
N TRP A 192 10.30 4.42 16.68
CA TRP A 192 9.92 4.81 15.31
C TRP A 192 10.06 6.31 15.03
N LEU A 193 10.85 7.03 15.84
CA LEU A 193 11.17 8.43 15.60
C LEU A 193 12.03 8.57 14.34
N ILE A 194 11.54 9.39 13.39
CA ILE A 194 12.27 9.78 12.20
C ILE A 194 12.87 11.16 12.45
N THR A 195 14.20 11.23 12.47
CA THR A 195 14.95 12.49 12.66
C THR A 195 15.28 13.16 11.33
N PRO A 196 15.67 14.45 11.33
CA PRO A 196 16.04 15.17 10.10
C PRO A 196 17.11 14.51 9.24
N ALA A 197 17.94 13.64 9.81
CA ALA A 197 18.98 12.89 9.07
C ALA A 197 18.40 11.86 8.09
N TYR A 198 17.13 11.45 8.30
CA TYR A 198 16.45 10.43 7.50
C TYR A 198 15.33 11.00 6.62
N TYR A 199 15.21 12.33 6.53
CA TYR A 199 14.18 12.92 5.68
C TYR A 199 14.45 12.66 4.20
N PRO A 200 13.41 12.44 3.39
CA PRO A 200 13.57 12.37 1.96
C PRO A 200 14.09 13.70 1.40
N PRO A 201 14.84 13.69 0.30
CA PRO A 201 15.41 14.90 -0.30
C PRO A 201 14.36 15.84 -0.92
N VAL A 202 13.09 15.47 -0.88
CA VAL A 202 11.97 16.20 -1.47
C VAL A 202 10.94 16.56 -0.38
N GLY A 203 10.23 17.67 -0.58
CA GLY A 203 9.24 18.17 0.38
C GLY A 203 9.84 19.15 1.40
N ASP A 204 8.97 19.64 2.28
CA ASP A 204 9.30 20.68 3.28
C ASP A 204 9.49 20.10 4.70
N TYR A 205 9.92 18.84 4.81
CA TYR A 205 10.03 18.12 6.09
C TYR A 205 10.87 18.89 7.13
N HIS A 206 12.00 19.48 6.73
CA HIS A 206 12.85 20.25 7.65
C HIS A 206 12.15 21.48 8.23
N ALA A 207 11.27 22.14 7.46
CA ALA A 207 10.49 23.26 7.95
C ALA A 207 9.32 22.80 8.81
N LYS A 208 8.63 21.73 8.43
CA LYS A 208 7.46 21.19 9.11
C LYS A 208 7.82 20.47 10.42
N TYR A 209 8.95 19.77 10.43
CA TYR A 209 9.41 18.91 11.54
C TYR A 209 10.87 19.18 11.87
N PRO A 210 11.25 20.32 12.46
CA PRO A 210 12.64 20.70 12.63
C PRO A 210 13.46 19.75 13.51
N HIS A 211 12.84 19.00 14.42
CA HIS A 211 13.50 18.09 15.36
C HIS A 211 13.18 16.60 15.12
N GLY A 212 12.30 16.29 14.20
CA GLY A 212 11.83 14.93 13.92
C GLY A 212 10.32 14.80 13.97
N TYR A 213 9.83 13.65 13.54
CA TYR A 213 8.40 13.34 13.59
C TYR A 213 8.15 11.83 13.71
N LEU A 214 6.93 11.49 14.09
CA LEU A 214 6.40 10.14 14.16
C LEU A 214 5.36 10.01 13.04
N ASN A 215 5.63 9.17 12.04
CA ASN A 215 4.83 9.06 10.81
C ASN A 215 3.49 8.38 11.07
N LEU A 216 2.37 8.99 10.67
CA LEU A 216 0.98 8.53 10.82
C LEU A 216 0.35 8.01 9.53
N GLY A 217 1.11 7.89 8.44
CA GLY A 217 0.63 7.31 7.18
C GLY A 217 0.45 5.79 7.26
N LEU A 218 -0.50 5.25 6.49
CA LEU A 218 -0.61 3.80 6.31
C LEU A 218 0.59 3.27 5.50
N SER A 219 1.03 4.01 4.48
CA SER A 219 2.12 3.58 3.59
C SER A 219 3.49 3.61 4.26
N HIS A 220 3.81 4.66 5.03
CA HIS A 220 5.14 4.88 5.58
C HIS A 220 5.18 5.03 7.11
N GLY A 221 4.07 4.80 7.80
CA GLY A 221 3.95 5.09 9.21
C GLY A 221 3.52 3.90 10.07
N VAL A 222 3.35 4.23 11.34
CA VAL A 222 2.96 3.27 12.40
C VAL A 222 1.64 2.53 12.11
N PRO A 223 0.61 3.15 11.51
CA PRO A 223 -0.58 2.40 11.12
C PRO A 223 -0.28 1.20 10.20
N GLY A 224 0.65 1.35 9.26
CA GLY A 224 1.10 0.25 8.39
C GLY A 224 1.81 -0.86 9.16
N VAL A 225 2.64 -0.50 10.14
CA VAL A 225 3.31 -1.47 11.03
C VAL A 225 2.29 -2.29 11.81
N ALA A 226 1.31 -1.63 12.44
CA ALA A 226 0.26 -2.31 13.19
C ALA A 226 -0.55 -3.27 12.30
N ALA A 227 -0.95 -2.81 11.10
CA ALA A 227 -1.71 -3.63 10.17
C ALA A 227 -0.88 -4.81 9.61
N ALA A 228 0.43 -4.64 9.35
CA ALA A 228 1.32 -5.72 8.92
C ALA A 228 1.50 -6.79 10.00
N LEU A 229 1.72 -6.38 11.26
CA LEU A 229 1.74 -7.29 12.40
C LEU A 229 0.41 -8.03 12.54
N ALA A 230 -0.72 -7.33 12.42
CA ALA A 230 -2.05 -7.94 12.47
C ALA A 230 -2.27 -8.98 11.36
N ALA A 231 -1.85 -8.68 10.14
CA ALA A 231 -1.90 -9.63 9.03
C ALA A 231 -1.04 -10.89 9.28
N ALA A 232 0.15 -10.70 9.85
CA ALA A 232 1.02 -11.81 10.24
C ALA A 232 0.41 -12.65 11.39
N TRP A 233 -0.20 -12.01 12.39
CA TRP A 233 -0.91 -12.70 13.47
C TRP A 233 -2.06 -13.57 12.96
N GLU A 234 -2.90 -13.02 12.07
CA GLU A 234 -4.01 -13.75 11.46
C GLU A 234 -3.54 -14.93 10.61
N ALA A 235 -2.43 -14.78 9.90
CA ALA A 235 -1.79 -15.84 9.12
C ALA A 235 -1.11 -16.91 9.98
N GLY A 236 -1.08 -16.76 11.32
CA GLY A 236 -0.51 -17.73 12.26
C GLY A 236 0.96 -17.49 12.64
N HIS A 237 1.59 -16.43 12.15
CA HIS A 237 2.96 -16.04 12.50
C HIS A 237 2.99 -15.34 13.87
N ARG A 238 2.72 -16.09 14.93
CA ARG A 238 2.60 -15.58 16.29
C ARG A 238 3.96 -15.55 17.00
N ARG A 239 4.33 -14.40 17.55
CA ARG A 239 5.61 -14.19 18.24
C ARG A 239 5.40 -13.68 19.67
N PRO A 240 6.36 -13.90 20.60
CA PRO A 240 6.32 -13.26 21.91
C PRO A 240 6.20 -11.74 21.80
N GLY A 241 5.34 -11.12 22.61
CA GLY A 241 5.12 -9.66 22.57
C GLY A 241 4.25 -9.14 21.42
N HIS A 242 3.70 -10.03 20.59
CA HIS A 242 2.95 -9.63 19.38
C HIS A 242 1.67 -8.84 19.73
N LEU A 243 0.86 -9.35 20.65
CA LEU A 243 -0.38 -8.67 21.06
C LEU A 243 -0.11 -7.37 21.81
N GLU A 244 0.93 -7.33 22.64
CA GLU A 244 1.38 -6.14 23.35
C GLU A 244 1.84 -5.05 22.36
N ALA A 245 2.53 -5.46 21.30
CA ALA A 245 2.94 -4.53 20.23
C ALA A 245 1.71 -3.96 19.49
N LEU A 246 0.75 -4.82 19.13
CA LEU A 246 -0.50 -4.38 18.50
C LEU A 246 -1.27 -3.39 19.39
N ASP A 247 -1.42 -3.69 20.68
CA ASP A 247 -2.07 -2.79 21.63
C ASP A 247 -1.33 -1.45 21.76
N THR A 248 0.00 -1.48 21.88
CA THR A 248 0.83 -0.26 22.00
C THR A 248 0.67 0.63 20.75
N LEU A 249 0.81 0.06 19.56
CA LEU A 249 0.74 0.81 18.32
C LEU A 249 -0.67 1.35 18.05
N THR A 250 -1.70 0.54 18.25
CA THR A 250 -3.09 0.97 17.99
C THR A 250 -3.58 2.00 19.00
N ARG A 251 -3.19 1.88 20.27
CA ARG A 251 -3.49 2.89 21.28
C ARG A 251 -2.82 4.21 20.90
N TRP A 252 -1.53 4.19 20.58
CA TRP A 252 -0.82 5.38 20.17
C TRP A 252 -1.45 6.03 18.93
N VAL A 253 -1.79 5.26 17.89
CA VAL A 253 -2.46 5.78 16.70
C VAL A 253 -3.80 6.43 17.04
N ARG A 254 -4.60 5.82 17.90
CA ARG A 254 -5.89 6.40 18.36
C ARG A 254 -5.70 7.69 19.14
N ASP A 255 -4.67 7.78 19.97
CA ASP A 255 -4.36 8.96 20.79
C ASP A 255 -3.89 10.16 19.95
N GLN A 256 -3.37 9.90 18.73
CA GLN A 256 -2.99 10.95 17.77
C GLN A 256 -4.18 11.51 16.95
N ALA A 257 -5.39 11.02 17.17
CA ALA A 257 -6.56 11.49 16.43
C ALA A 257 -6.92 12.94 16.79
N GLY A 258 -6.96 13.81 15.78
CA GLY A 258 -7.69 15.07 15.83
C GLY A 258 -9.17 14.86 15.48
N PHE A 259 -9.99 15.92 15.60
CA PHE A 259 -11.41 15.86 15.26
C PHE A 259 -11.82 17.06 14.43
N ASP A 260 -12.63 16.82 13.41
CA ASP A 260 -13.32 17.84 12.65
C ASP A 260 -14.86 17.62 12.71
N ALA A 261 -15.61 18.35 11.87
CA ALA A 261 -17.07 18.24 11.83
C ALA A 261 -17.58 16.85 11.40
N TYR A 262 -16.73 16.03 10.80
CA TYR A 262 -17.09 14.68 10.27
C TYR A 262 -16.61 13.55 11.18
N GLY A 263 -15.76 13.84 12.17
CA GLY A 263 -15.26 12.84 13.11
C GLY A 263 -13.73 12.81 13.22
N PRO A 264 -13.14 11.67 13.64
CA PRO A 264 -11.70 11.56 13.82
C PRO A 264 -10.94 11.72 12.49
N THR A 265 -9.80 12.37 12.58
CA THR A 265 -8.87 12.60 11.46
C THR A 265 -7.43 12.53 11.94
N TRP A 266 -6.49 12.29 11.04
CA TRP A 266 -5.07 12.19 11.36
C TRP A 266 -4.25 13.05 10.39
N SER A 267 -3.25 13.75 10.93
CA SER A 267 -2.23 14.43 10.14
C SER A 267 -1.22 13.41 9.55
N ASP A 268 -0.30 13.89 8.71
CA ASP A 268 0.75 13.03 8.15
C ASP A 268 1.73 12.53 9.21
N GLY A 269 1.88 13.25 10.33
CA GLY A 269 2.75 12.86 11.43
C GLY A 269 2.64 13.78 12.65
N THR A 270 3.14 13.28 13.78
CA THR A 270 3.24 14.00 15.04
C THR A 270 4.63 14.60 15.19
N PRO A 271 4.79 15.94 15.32
CA PRO A 271 6.10 16.55 15.53
C PRO A 271 6.68 16.16 16.89
N VAL A 272 8.00 16.19 17.00
CA VAL A 272 8.68 16.10 18.29
C VAL A 272 9.49 17.36 18.58
N ASP A 273 9.76 17.60 19.88
CA ASP A 273 10.64 18.69 20.32
C ASP A 273 12.14 18.27 20.22
N GLU A 274 13.04 19.18 20.59
CA GLU A 274 14.48 18.96 20.58
C GLU A 274 14.97 17.80 21.49
N HIS A 275 14.10 17.34 22.41
CA HIS A 275 14.36 16.23 23.30
C HIS A 275 13.68 14.93 22.83
N GLY A 276 13.00 14.95 21.67
CA GLY A 276 12.24 13.82 21.12
C GLY A 276 10.90 13.57 21.81
N ARG A 277 10.39 14.52 22.61
CA ARG A 277 9.07 14.43 23.24
C ARG A 277 7.98 14.77 22.26
N GLU A 278 6.90 13.99 22.27
CA GLU A 278 5.77 14.14 21.37
C GLU A 278 5.08 15.49 21.56
N GLY A 279 4.91 16.20 20.46
CA GLY A 279 4.07 17.40 20.37
C GLY A 279 2.60 17.01 20.12
N THR A 280 1.78 18.01 19.88
CA THR A 280 0.38 17.78 19.46
C THR A 280 0.35 17.49 17.98
N ALA A 281 -0.23 16.37 17.59
CA ALA A 281 -0.58 16.11 16.19
C ALA A 281 -1.48 17.25 15.70
N GLY A 282 -1.17 17.83 14.54
CA GLY A 282 -2.04 18.82 13.91
C GLY A 282 -3.40 18.21 13.59
N CYS A 283 -4.43 19.06 13.44
CA CYS A 283 -5.66 18.60 12.80
C CYS A 283 -5.29 18.03 11.43
N GLY A 284 -5.81 16.82 11.11
CA GLY A 284 -5.53 16.18 9.83
C GLY A 284 -5.85 17.11 8.69
N HIS A 285 -4.99 17.13 7.70
CA HIS A 285 -5.28 17.81 6.46
C HIS A 285 -6.43 17.10 5.73
N ASP A 286 -7.06 17.80 4.81
CA ASP A 286 -8.18 17.31 3.98
C ASP A 286 -7.83 16.11 3.07
N ARG A 287 -6.78 15.34 3.43
CA ARG A 287 -6.29 14.23 2.63
C ARG A 287 -7.13 12.98 2.88
N ILE A 288 -7.87 12.60 1.84
CA ILE A 288 -8.67 11.38 1.79
C ILE A 288 -7.93 10.38 0.90
N ALA A 289 -6.87 9.76 1.45
CA ALA A 289 -6.00 8.88 0.68
C ALA A 289 -5.75 7.55 1.40
N TRP A 290 -5.40 6.53 0.64
CA TRP A 290 -4.92 5.28 1.19
C TRP A 290 -3.59 5.48 1.93
N CYS A 291 -2.66 6.21 1.33
CA CYS A 291 -1.31 6.37 1.89
C CYS A 291 -1.28 7.20 3.17
N TYR A 292 -2.04 8.30 3.24
CA TYR A 292 -2.08 9.22 4.39
C TYR A 292 -3.49 9.69 4.69
N GLY A 293 -3.72 10.06 5.95
CA GLY A 293 -4.97 10.61 6.45
C GLY A 293 -5.93 9.55 6.97
N ALA A 294 -7.13 9.98 7.33
CA ALA A 294 -8.11 9.16 8.05
C ALA A 294 -8.52 7.87 7.31
N ALA A 295 -8.50 7.85 5.98
CA ALA A 295 -8.93 6.69 5.21
C ALA A 295 -7.99 5.48 5.42
N GLY A 296 -6.68 5.68 5.24
CA GLY A 296 -5.68 4.63 5.46
C GLY A 296 -5.60 4.22 6.91
N VAL A 297 -5.62 5.19 7.85
CA VAL A 297 -5.58 4.88 9.29
C VAL A 297 -6.78 4.04 9.71
N ALA A 298 -8.00 4.39 9.27
CA ALA A 298 -9.19 3.58 9.54
C ALA A 298 -9.05 2.16 8.99
N GLY A 299 -8.49 2.00 7.76
CA GLY A 299 -8.19 0.69 7.17
C GLY A 299 -7.22 -0.14 8.02
N ALA A 300 -6.14 0.49 8.51
CA ALA A 300 -5.21 -0.17 9.43
C ALA A 300 -5.88 -0.64 10.72
N LEU A 301 -6.68 0.23 11.35
CA LEU A 301 -7.42 -0.12 12.57
C LEU A 301 -8.43 -1.25 12.33
N LEU A 302 -9.12 -1.27 11.17
CA LEU A 302 -10.02 -2.37 10.79
C LEU A 302 -9.26 -3.70 10.63
N THR A 303 -8.07 -3.65 10.02
CA THR A 303 -7.21 -4.83 9.85
C THR A 303 -6.79 -5.39 11.19
N VAL A 304 -6.34 -4.54 12.14
CA VAL A 304 -5.99 -4.98 13.49
C VAL A 304 -7.23 -5.55 14.22
N ALA A 305 -8.33 -4.81 14.23
CA ALA A 305 -9.57 -5.22 14.90
C ALA A 305 -10.06 -6.60 14.44
N SER A 306 -9.94 -6.86 13.15
CA SER A 306 -10.35 -8.13 12.58
C SER A 306 -9.39 -9.28 12.93
N ALA A 307 -8.09 -9.01 13.00
CA ALA A 307 -7.08 -10.03 13.29
C ALA A 307 -7.10 -10.51 14.77
N ILE A 308 -7.49 -9.63 15.69
CA ILE A 308 -7.56 -9.94 17.12
C ILE A 308 -8.98 -10.05 17.67
N ASP A 309 -9.99 -9.96 16.76
CA ASP A 309 -11.43 -10.04 17.08
C ASP A 309 -11.90 -8.98 18.10
N ASP A 310 -11.46 -7.73 17.91
CA ASP A 310 -11.80 -6.58 18.75
C ASP A 310 -12.96 -5.77 18.18
N ASP A 311 -14.17 -5.96 18.72
CA ASP A 311 -15.38 -5.27 18.25
C ASP A 311 -15.39 -3.76 18.59
N GLU A 312 -14.75 -3.35 19.67
CA GLU A 312 -14.65 -1.92 20.04
C GLU A 312 -13.78 -1.19 19.04
N LEU A 313 -12.60 -1.75 18.76
CA LEU A 313 -11.68 -1.19 17.77
C LEU A 313 -12.31 -1.19 16.36
N ARG A 314 -13.04 -2.26 16.00
CA ARG A 314 -13.79 -2.35 14.72
C ARG A 314 -14.83 -1.23 14.62
N THR A 315 -15.58 -1.00 15.69
CA THR A 315 -16.57 0.08 15.74
C THR A 315 -15.91 1.46 15.59
N ALA A 316 -14.78 1.67 16.23
CA ALA A 316 -14.00 2.91 16.11
C ALA A 316 -13.48 3.12 14.67
N ALA A 317 -12.95 2.08 14.03
CA ALA A 317 -12.48 2.09 12.65
C ALA A 317 -13.62 2.41 11.67
N VAL A 318 -14.78 1.76 11.82
CA VAL A 318 -15.97 2.02 11.00
C VAL A 318 -16.44 3.47 11.15
N ARG A 319 -16.53 3.97 12.39
CA ARG A 319 -16.91 5.37 12.64
C ARG A 319 -15.94 6.36 11.98
N ALA A 320 -14.64 6.09 12.05
CA ALA A 320 -13.63 6.92 11.40
C ALA A 320 -13.81 6.91 9.88
N PHE A 321 -14.05 5.74 9.28
CA PHE A 321 -14.26 5.63 7.84
C PHE A 321 -15.58 6.24 7.37
N ASP A 322 -16.66 6.13 8.14
CA ASP A 322 -17.92 6.82 7.85
C ASP A 322 -17.72 8.35 7.81
N GLY A 323 -16.86 8.88 8.69
CA GLY A 323 -16.41 10.28 8.64
C GLY A 323 -15.64 10.62 7.36
N VAL A 324 -14.76 9.72 6.89
CA VAL A 324 -14.07 9.85 5.60
C VAL A 324 -15.07 9.96 4.45
N LEU A 325 -16.07 9.08 4.42
CA LEU A 325 -17.10 9.10 3.37
C LEU A 325 -17.94 10.38 3.38
N ALA A 326 -18.27 10.90 4.57
CA ALA A 326 -18.97 12.18 4.71
C ALA A 326 -18.10 13.35 4.23
N ARG A 327 -16.82 13.35 4.58
CA ARG A 327 -15.82 14.33 4.13
C ARG A 327 -15.63 14.32 2.63
N ALA A 328 -15.63 13.14 2.01
CA ALA A 328 -15.49 12.94 0.56
C ALA A 328 -16.65 13.53 -0.28
N GLU A 329 -17.76 13.95 0.35
CA GLU A 329 -18.82 14.70 -0.35
C GLU A 329 -18.41 16.14 -0.64
N HIS A 330 -17.53 16.69 0.17
CA HIS A 330 -17.11 18.10 0.11
C HIS A 330 -15.69 18.25 -0.44
N ILE A 331 -14.83 17.26 -0.19
CA ILE A 331 -13.43 17.24 -0.61
C ILE A 331 -13.24 16.05 -1.55
N ARG A 332 -12.89 16.31 -2.81
CA ARG A 332 -12.67 15.26 -3.79
C ARG A 332 -11.19 15.03 -4.00
N PRO A 333 -10.71 13.78 -3.99
CA PRO A 333 -9.39 13.47 -4.49
C PRO A 333 -9.25 13.99 -5.93
N LEU A 334 -8.16 14.65 -6.23
CA LEU A 334 -7.89 15.17 -7.58
C LEU A 334 -7.57 14.04 -8.55
N SER A 335 -6.79 13.05 -8.09
CA SER A 335 -6.35 11.93 -8.90
C SER A 335 -7.33 10.75 -8.86
N PRO A 336 -7.47 9.98 -9.94
CA PRO A 336 -8.21 8.72 -9.95
C PRO A 336 -7.43 7.53 -9.37
N THR A 337 -6.15 7.65 -9.01
CA THR A 337 -5.20 6.58 -8.72
C THR A 337 -5.43 5.86 -7.39
N LEU A 338 -4.68 4.77 -7.13
CA LEU A 338 -4.77 3.98 -5.90
C LEU A 338 -4.13 4.68 -4.70
N CYS A 339 -2.93 5.23 -4.85
CA CYS A 339 -2.15 5.74 -3.72
C CYS A 339 -2.89 6.86 -2.98
N HIS A 340 -3.29 7.88 -3.70
CA HIS A 340 -3.84 9.13 -3.14
C HIS A 340 -5.12 9.59 -3.83
N GLY A 341 -5.78 8.71 -4.59
CA GLY A 341 -6.93 9.06 -5.41
C GLY A 341 -8.20 8.27 -5.12
N LEU A 342 -9.16 8.44 -6.05
CA LEU A 342 -10.49 7.82 -5.96
C LEU A 342 -10.44 6.30 -5.96
N ALA A 343 -9.52 5.65 -6.68
CA ALA A 343 -9.39 4.20 -6.69
C ALA A 343 -9.03 3.65 -5.30
N GLY A 344 -8.11 4.30 -4.58
CA GLY A 344 -7.79 3.94 -3.19
C GLY A 344 -8.99 4.07 -2.26
N LEU A 345 -9.77 5.14 -2.40
CA LEU A 345 -10.99 5.33 -1.63
C LEU A 345 -12.06 4.26 -1.97
N VAL A 346 -12.23 3.91 -3.25
CA VAL A 346 -13.13 2.81 -3.67
C VAL A 346 -12.67 1.48 -3.09
N MET A 347 -11.37 1.16 -3.16
CA MET A 347 -10.80 -0.06 -2.59
C MET A 347 -11.08 -0.16 -1.08
N LEU A 348 -10.82 0.89 -0.32
CA LEU A 348 -11.12 0.92 1.12
C LEU A 348 -12.64 0.86 1.39
N THR A 349 -13.47 1.50 0.54
CA THR A 349 -14.93 1.42 0.68
C THR A 349 -15.43 -0.03 0.48
N LEU A 350 -14.84 -0.77 -0.46
CA LEU A 350 -15.10 -2.20 -0.63
C LEU A 350 -14.71 -2.99 0.63
N ASP A 351 -13.60 -2.64 1.26
CA ASP A 351 -13.12 -3.28 2.48
C ASP A 351 -14.06 -3.03 3.67
N PHE A 352 -14.58 -1.82 3.80
CA PHE A 352 -15.52 -1.45 4.86
C PHE A 352 -16.97 -1.86 4.59
N ALA A 353 -17.35 -2.18 3.35
CA ALA A 353 -18.72 -2.50 2.98
C ALA A 353 -19.39 -3.62 3.82
N PRO A 354 -18.70 -4.69 4.28
CA PRO A 354 -19.29 -5.67 5.19
C PRO A 354 -19.74 -5.10 6.53
N TRP A 355 -19.06 -4.04 7.01
CA TRP A 355 -19.18 -3.49 8.37
C TRP A 355 -19.95 -2.17 8.42
N SER A 356 -19.95 -1.36 7.35
CA SER A 356 -20.56 -0.04 7.27
C SER A 356 -21.72 0.01 6.26
N PRO A 357 -22.94 0.29 6.70
CA PRO A 357 -24.05 0.63 5.78
C PRO A 357 -23.70 1.83 4.90
N ALA A 358 -23.06 2.88 5.46
CA ALA A 358 -22.67 4.05 4.71
C ALA A 358 -21.70 3.70 3.56
N ALA A 359 -20.74 2.79 3.80
CA ALA A 359 -19.82 2.32 2.76
C ALA A 359 -20.57 1.60 1.63
N ARG A 360 -21.52 0.71 1.96
CA ARG A 360 -22.36 0.03 0.95
C ARG A 360 -23.17 1.02 0.11
N ASP A 361 -23.79 2.00 0.75
CA ASP A 361 -24.65 2.97 0.08
C ASP A 361 -23.86 3.95 -0.81
N ARG A 362 -22.61 4.28 -0.42
CA ARG A 362 -21.74 5.23 -1.15
C ARG A 362 -20.95 4.60 -2.28
N LEU A 363 -20.66 3.30 -2.20
CA LEU A 363 -19.82 2.61 -3.17
C LEU A 363 -20.24 2.82 -4.64
N PRO A 364 -21.54 2.70 -5.04
CA PRO A 364 -21.94 2.93 -6.42
C PRO A 364 -21.64 4.34 -6.92
N ARG A 365 -21.77 5.35 -6.04
CA ARG A 365 -21.48 6.75 -6.36
C ARG A 365 -19.98 6.98 -6.54
N LEU A 366 -19.13 6.43 -5.65
CA LEU A 366 -17.67 6.54 -5.75
C LEU A 366 -17.15 5.87 -7.03
N VAL A 367 -17.68 4.68 -7.38
CA VAL A 367 -17.37 4.02 -8.66
C VAL A 367 -17.83 4.88 -9.84
N GLY A 368 -18.99 5.54 -9.74
CA GLY A 368 -19.47 6.49 -10.75
C GLY A 368 -18.50 7.66 -10.94
N GLN A 369 -18.03 8.26 -9.85
CA GLN A 369 -17.05 9.35 -9.87
C GLN A 369 -15.70 8.90 -10.47
N LEU A 370 -15.24 7.69 -10.15
CA LEU A 370 -14.03 7.11 -10.74
C LEU A 370 -14.19 6.92 -12.27
N LEU A 371 -15.37 6.48 -12.71
CA LEU A 371 -15.69 6.35 -14.14
C LEU A 371 -15.89 7.71 -14.85
N ASP A 372 -16.22 8.77 -14.12
CA ASP A 372 -16.31 10.13 -14.67
C ASP A 372 -14.92 10.76 -14.90
N ALA A 373 -13.87 10.23 -14.28
CA ALA A 373 -12.48 10.58 -14.55
C ALA A 373 -11.92 9.91 -15.84
N TYR A 374 -12.66 8.97 -16.43
CA TYR A 374 -12.26 8.31 -17.66
C TYR A 374 -12.34 9.25 -18.86
N ALA A 375 -11.22 9.44 -19.57
CA ALA A 375 -11.08 10.27 -20.75
C ALA A 375 -10.62 9.40 -21.94
N PRO A 376 -11.51 9.02 -22.87
CA PRO A 376 -11.22 8.06 -23.95
C PRO A 376 -10.13 8.55 -24.94
N ASP A 377 -9.89 9.86 -25.00
CA ASP A 377 -8.89 10.47 -25.86
C ASP A 377 -7.46 10.40 -25.27
N ARG A 378 -7.32 10.01 -24.01
CA ARG A 378 -6.01 9.81 -23.40
C ARG A 378 -5.48 8.41 -23.70
N PRO A 379 -4.16 8.21 -23.79
CA PRO A 379 -3.55 6.91 -24.09
C PRO A 379 -4.00 5.77 -23.18
N LEU A 380 -4.17 6.05 -21.87
CA LEU A 380 -4.58 5.08 -20.86
C LEU A 380 -6.02 5.29 -20.36
N GLY A 381 -6.71 6.31 -20.85
CA GLY A 381 -8.03 6.69 -20.37
C GLY A 381 -8.07 7.32 -18.98
N PHE A 382 -7.01 7.20 -18.19
CA PHE A 382 -6.84 7.80 -16.87
C PHE A 382 -5.44 8.40 -16.76
N ALA A 383 -5.33 9.51 -16.02
CA ALA A 383 -4.06 10.14 -15.73
C ALA A 383 -3.93 10.39 -14.22
N ASP A 384 -2.73 10.33 -13.71
CA ASP A 384 -2.43 10.87 -12.39
C ASP A 384 -2.46 12.39 -12.42
N VAL A 385 -3.09 13.00 -11.40
CA VAL A 385 -3.28 14.46 -11.28
C VAL A 385 -2.88 14.88 -9.87
N GLU A 386 -1.66 14.59 -9.47
CA GLU A 386 -1.15 15.02 -8.16
C GLU A 386 -0.91 16.55 -8.16
N GLU A 387 -0.34 17.07 -9.25
CA GLU A 387 -0.19 18.50 -9.48
C GLU A 387 -1.32 19.03 -10.38
N PRO A 388 -2.11 20.03 -9.92
CA PRO A 388 -3.13 20.63 -10.76
C PRO A 388 -2.55 21.16 -12.09
N GLY A 389 -3.15 20.73 -13.21
CA GLY A 389 -2.71 21.15 -14.55
C GLY A 389 -1.55 20.34 -15.15
N ARG A 390 -1.04 19.33 -14.46
CA ARG A 390 0.01 18.43 -14.95
C ARG A 390 -0.41 16.96 -14.88
N PRO A 391 -1.35 16.53 -15.71
CA PRO A 391 -1.74 15.13 -15.73
C PRO A 391 -0.67 14.25 -16.36
N VAL A 392 -0.34 13.11 -15.70
CA VAL A 392 0.65 12.13 -16.15
C VAL A 392 -0.04 10.84 -16.58
N ASP A 393 0.27 10.34 -17.77
CA ASP A 393 -0.21 9.05 -18.29
C ASP A 393 0.68 7.91 -17.75
N ASP A 394 0.56 7.62 -16.46
CA ASP A 394 1.29 6.57 -15.76
C ASP A 394 0.62 5.20 -15.98
N PRO A 395 1.33 4.19 -16.54
CA PRO A 395 0.79 2.84 -16.70
C PRO A 395 0.78 2.01 -15.41
N GLY A 396 1.44 2.46 -14.33
CA GLY A 396 1.71 1.70 -13.11
C GLY A 396 0.49 1.32 -12.27
N LEU A 397 0.75 0.50 -11.25
CA LEU A 397 -0.27 0.05 -10.29
C LEU A 397 -0.58 1.12 -9.24
N LEU A 398 0.45 1.72 -8.64
CA LEU A 398 0.25 2.54 -7.44
C LEU A 398 -0.32 3.93 -7.76
N THR A 399 0.27 4.61 -8.75
CA THR A 399 -0.10 5.97 -9.17
C THR A 399 -0.62 6.01 -10.61
N GLY A 400 -0.88 4.86 -11.22
CA GLY A 400 -1.23 4.79 -12.62
C GLY A 400 -2.57 4.11 -12.94
N ALA A 401 -2.83 4.01 -14.24
CA ALA A 401 -4.07 3.49 -14.80
C ALA A 401 -4.30 2.00 -14.50
N ALA A 402 -3.24 1.20 -14.31
CA ALA A 402 -3.38 -0.21 -13.95
C ALA A 402 -4.11 -0.38 -12.62
N GLY A 403 -3.77 0.43 -11.59
CA GLY A 403 -4.45 0.40 -10.31
C GLY A 403 -5.91 0.82 -10.39
N VAL A 404 -6.22 1.83 -11.21
CA VAL A 404 -7.60 2.25 -11.47
C VAL A 404 -8.40 1.12 -12.11
N ALA A 405 -7.84 0.46 -13.14
CA ALA A 405 -8.49 -0.65 -13.83
C ALA A 405 -8.71 -1.85 -12.91
N LEU A 406 -7.73 -2.22 -12.09
CA LEU A 406 -7.84 -3.28 -11.07
C LEU A 406 -8.94 -2.96 -10.05
N THR A 407 -9.02 -1.72 -9.59
CA THR A 407 -10.08 -1.28 -8.66
C THR A 407 -11.47 -1.35 -9.30
N LEU A 408 -11.59 -0.94 -10.57
CA LEU A 408 -12.85 -1.08 -11.30
C LEU A 408 -13.26 -2.55 -11.47
N LEU A 409 -12.32 -3.46 -11.72
CA LEU A 409 -12.56 -4.91 -11.77
C LEU A 409 -13.05 -5.43 -10.41
N ALA A 410 -12.39 -5.03 -9.32
CA ALA A 410 -12.81 -5.40 -7.96
C ALA A 410 -14.21 -4.89 -7.62
N ALA A 411 -14.55 -3.67 -8.04
CA ALA A 411 -15.84 -3.04 -7.76
C ALA A 411 -17.02 -3.66 -8.52
N VAL A 412 -16.78 -4.36 -9.65
CA VAL A 412 -17.82 -5.00 -10.46
C VAL A 412 -17.79 -6.53 -10.40
N GLY A 413 -16.77 -7.10 -9.74
CA GLY A 413 -16.62 -8.52 -9.52
C GLY A 413 -17.31 -8.98 -8.24
N ASP A 414 -17.55 -10.29 -8.14
CA ASP A 414 -18.25 -10.92 -7.01
C ASP A 414 -17.29 -11.38 -5.90
N GLN A 415 -15.99 -11.40 -6.18
CA GLN A 415 -14.96 -11.90 -5.26
C GLN A 415 -13.93 -10.82 -4.95
N ARG A 416 -13.49 -10.83 -3.68
CA ARG A 416 -12.41 -9.96 -3.24
C ARG A 416 -11.08 -10.41 -3.85
N PRO A 417 -10.36 -9.51 -4.53
CA PRO A 417 -9.11 -9.87 -5.19
C PRO A 417 -7.96 -9.99 -4.19
N HIS A 418 -7.06 -10.94 -4.45
CA HIS A 418 -5.91 -11.20 -3.58
C HIS A 418 -4.93 -10.02 -3.50
N TRP A 419 -4.84 -9.20 -4.57
CA TRP A 419 -3.93 -8.05 -4.61
C TRP A 419 -4.25 -6.97 -3.55
N PHE A 420 -5.47 -6.96 -2.97
CA PHE A 420 -5.80 -6.07 -1.86
C PHE A 420 -4.84 -6.20 -0.67
N ARG A 421 -4.25 -7.38 -0.47
CA ARG A 421 -3.27 -7.63 0.60
C ARG A 421 -2.04 -6.74 0.52
N ALA A 422 -1.57 -6.39 -0.68
CA ALA A 422 -0.45 -5.45 -0.85
C ALA A 422 -0.75 -4.05 -0.29
N PHE A 423 -2.03 -3.73 -0.15
CA PHE A 423 -2.53 -2.46 0.37
C PHE A 423 -3.08 -2.57 1.80
N LEU A 424 -2.89 -3.71 2.47
CA LEU A 424 -3.45 -4.01 3.79
C LEU A 424 -4.99 -3.88 3.84
N ALA A 425 -5.66 -4.03 2.71
CA ALA A 425 -7.10 -4.18 2.58
C ALA A 425 -7.48 -5.67 2.52
N ARG A 426 -8.69 -6.02 2.93
CA ARG A 426 -9.12 -7.41 3.15
C ARG A 426 -10.24 -7.84 2.25
#